data_853f7a56bf40e212e2ee49db34293863
#
_entry.id   853f7a56bf40e212e2ee49db34293863
#
_cell.length_a   1.000
_cell.length_b   1.000
_cell.length_c   1.000
_cell.angle_alpha   90.00
_cell.angle_beta   90.00
_cell.angle_gamma   90.00
#
_symmetry.space_group_name_H-M   'P 1'
#
loop_
_entity.id
_entity.type
_entity.pdbx_description
1 polymer ?
#
loop_
_entity_poly.entity_id
_entity_poly.type
_entity_poly.pdbx_seq_one_letter_code
_entity_poly.pdbx_strand_id
1 'polypeptide(L)'
;NNKKFKGFPFKGKFSNETKQKQKICDENGICKLTLKVGTTYQISVLKPDDSYQEKLVINTTENLNNTTQKIVLDDPINSYLASIILTAKDISTPPQVVPKAQIQISYMGKTSIRDMNDLGVLKLRILIGEPLQYQLVDPLSKKPMQGTHLDETVAKKMKNAVTVVQPSIRADSSLEPDKPDTTTPETPKSDMTITMAQMKKMWPAVKNTEKMQVIINELNSGLKNYKLDTRLRQAHFFAQVYAESGYLFRLREDIASYTENNLLKNMGYYMKNPKEAKIDAAIKDKTLKEKTICNKAYMDVNRPKNRALGNVKEGDGYKFIGRGMKQLTGRYNYTQFNKIYKKAWPDEELDFVENPELVEQPKYAARTALVYWLANKLYDKADAGATHTVVDGITKGVNAGATPDMLKQRRSFFDTAKAIFKDTEVKK
;
A
#
# COMPACT_ATOMS: atom_id res chain seq x y z
N ASN A 1 -15.45 -4.12 20.94
CA ASN A 1 -16.41 -4.06 19.82
C ASN A 1 -16.39 -5.38 19.07
N ASN A 2 -17.31 -6.31 19.41
CA ASN A 2 -17.47 -7.58 18.72
C ASN A 2 -18.09 -7.32 17.33
N LYS A 3 -17.27 -7.03 16.31
CA LYS A 3 -17.76 -6.97 14.94
C LYS A 3 -18.16 -8.38 14.49
N LYS A 4 -19.34 -8.52 13.92
CA LYS A 4 -19.81 -9.76 13.30
C LYS A 4 -19.04 -10.02 12.01
N PHE A 5 -18.67 -11.27 11.75
CA PHE A 5 -17.89 -11.63 10.58
C PHE A 5 -18.82 -12.18 9.48
N LYS A 6 -19.23 -11.30 8.55
CA LYS A 6 -20.01 -11.68 7.38
C LYS A 6 -19.28 -12.72 6.52
N GLY A 7 -19.98 -13.79 6.18
CA GLY A 7 -19.46 -14.78 5.24
C GLY A 7 -18.29 -15.61 5.77
N PHE A 8 -18.04 -15.67 7.08
CA PHE A 8 -16.92 -16.45 7.62
C PHE A 8 -17.15 -17.95 7.43
N PRO A 9 -16.20 -18.69 6.85
CA PRO A 9 -16.31 -20.14 6.70
C PRO A 9 -15.89 -20.86 7.98
N PHE A 10 -16.54 -21.98 8.21
CA PHE A 10 -16.09 -22.98 9.16
C PHE A 10 -16.35 -24.38 8.60
N LYS A 11 -15.69 -25.37 9.15
CA LYS A 11 -15.92 -26.76 8.84
C LYS A 11 -16.56 -27.46 10.01
N GLY A 12 -17.53 -28.30 9.73
CA GLY A 12 -18.18 -29.09 10.77
C GLY A 12 -18.40 -30.54 10.36
N LYS A 13 -18.38 -31.42 11.35
CA LYS A 13 -18.67 -32.85 11.17
C LYS A 13 -19.33 -33.43 12.43
N PHE A 14 -20.10 -34.48 12.28
CA PHE A 14 -20.46 -35.31 13.39
C PHE A 14 -19.24 -36.13 13.87
N SER A 15 -19.19 -36.46 15.15
CA SER A 15 -18.06 -37.21 15.71
C SER A 15 -17.81 -38.58 15.07
N ASN A 16 -18.85 -39.18 14.50
CA ASN A 16 -18.80 -40.46 13.77
C ASN A 16 -18.48 -40.28 12.26
N GLU A 17 -18.29 -39.03 11.76
CA GLU A 17 -17.94 -38.78 10.37
C GLU A 17 -16.45 -38.47 10.23
N THR A 18 -15.85 -38.94 9.13
CA THR A 18 -14.45 -38.65 8.79
C THR A 18 -14.33 -37.37 8.00
N LYS A 19 -15.36 -37.01 7.18
CA LYS A 19 -15.32 -35.85 6.31
C LYS A 19 -15.99 -34.64 6.99
N GLN A 20 -15.28 -33.52 7.01
CA GLN A 20 -15.83 -32.23 7.41
C GLN A 20 -16.59 -31.59 6.25
N LYS A 21 -17.72 -30.96 6.54
CA LYS A 21 -18.52 -30.17 5.58
C LYS A 21 -18.32 -28.71 5.85
N GLN A 22 -18.03 -27.94 4.80
CA GLN A 22 -17.89 -26.49 4.91
C GLN A 22 -19.26 -25.83 5.02
N LYS A 23 -19.35 -24.82 5.87
CA LYS A 23 -20.49 -23.94 6.06
C LYS A 23 -20.02 -22.48 6.05
N ILE A 24 -20.89 -21.57 5.66
CA ILE A 24 -20.59 -20.16 5.54
C ILE A 24 -21.61 -19.36 6.34
N CYS A 25 -21.14 -18.42 7.14
CA CYS A 25 -22.00 -17.51 7.90
C CYS A 25 -22.71 -16.53 6.96
N ASP A 26 -23.91 -16.14 7.35
CA ASP A 26 -24.70 -15.12 6.66
C ASP A 26 -24.12 -13.69 6.82
N GLU A 27 -24.87 -12.70 6.38
CA GLU A 27 -24.49 -11.28 6.46
C GLU A 27 -24.32 -10.76 7.89
N ASN A 28 -24.89 -11.44 8.86
CA ASN A 28 -24.82 -11.13 10.28
C ASN A 28 -23.76 -11.95 11.03
N GLY A 29 -22.98 -12.76 10.30
CA GLY A 29 -22.03 -13.70 10.89
C GLY A 29 -22.71 -14.87 11.59
N ILE A 30 -23.93 -15.23 11.18
CA ILE A 30 -24.71 -16.33 11.76
C ILE A 30 -24.77 -17.50 10.78
N CYS A 31 -24.53 -18.70 11.26
CA CYS A 31 -24.80 -19.93 10.50
C CYS A 31 -25.84 -20.78 11.23
N LYS A 32 -26.91 -21.09 10.53
CA LYS A 32 -27.94 -21.99 11.03
C LYS A 32 -27.56 -23.45 10.76
N LEU A 33 -27.56 -24.25 11.78
CA LEU A 33 -27.30 -25.68 11.71
C LEU A 33 -28.52 -26.45 12.18
N THR A 34 -28.92 -27.47 11.41
CA THR A 34 -29.90 -28.45 11.84
C THR A 34 -29.13 -29.73 12.20
N LEU A 35 -29.11 -30.06 13.47
CA LEU A 35 -28.36 -31.18 14.00
C LEU A 35 -29.31 -32.24 14.60
N LYS A 36 -28.92 -33.50 14.50
CA LYS A 36 -29.70 -34.57 15.09
C LYS A 36 -29.48 -34.64 16.61
N VAL A 37 -30.56 -34.70 17.38
CA VAL A 37 -30.49 -34.86 18.84
C VAL A 37 -29.76 -36.17 19.22
N GLY A 38 -29.00 -36.14 20.29
CA GLY A 38 -28.23 -37.26 20.78
C GLY A 38 -26.92 -37.51 20.01
N THR A 39 -26.46 -36.54 19.25
CA THR A 39 -25.18 -36.62 18.52
C THR A 39 -24.20 -35.53 18.98
N THR A 40 -22.91 -35.74 18.69
CA THR A 40 -21.87 -34.73 18.93
C THR A 40 -21.41 -34.14 17.60
N TYR A 41 -21.42 -32.78 17.50
CA TYR A 41 -20.99 -32.06 16.32
C TYR A 41 -19.77 -31.19 16.63
N GLN A 42 -18.71 -31.35 15.86
CA GLN A 42 -17.44 -30.63 16.01
C GLN A 42 -17.34 -29.52 15.00
N ILE A 43 -16.99 -28.31 15.44
CA ILE A 43 -16.81 -27.13 14.59
C ILE A 43 -15.35 -26.71 14.61
N SER A 44 -14.74 -26.65 13.44
CA SER A 44 -13.39 -26.11 13.21
C SER A 44 -13.47 -24.78 12.47
N VAL A 45 -12.74 -23.78 12.93
CA VAL A 45 -12.67 -22.45 12.33
C VAL A 45 -11.38 -22.27 11.57
N LEU A 46 -11.43 -21.46 10.51
CA LEU A 46 -10.26 -21.08 9.72
C LEU A 46 -9.27 -20.27 10.58
N LYS A 47 -7.98 -20.54 10.42
CA LYS A 47 -6.86 -19.79 11.00
C LYS A 47 -6.19 -18.90 9.94
N PRO A 48 -5.45 -17.86 10.34
CA PRO A 48 -4.73 -16.99 9.40
C PRO A 48 -3.64 -17.67 8.57
N ASP A 49 -3.23 -18.88 8.92
CA ASP A 49 -2.27 -19.70 8.19
C ASP A 49 -2.91 -20.69 7.19
N ASP A 50 -4.22 -20.53 6.96
CA ASP A 50 -5.03 -21.39 6.08
C ASP A 50 -5.31 -22.80 6.64
N SER A 51 -4.99 -23.05 7.89
CA SER A 51 -5.39 -24.27 8.60
C SER A 51 -6.76 -24.13 9.26
N TYR A 52 -7.32 -25.24 9.73
CA TYR A 52 -8.57 -25.25 10.50
C TYR A 52 -8.31 -25.81 11.89
N GLN A 53 -8.78 -25.10 12.90
CA GLN A 53 -8.67 -25.48 14.30
C GLN A 53 -10.04 -25.77 14.91
N GLU A 54 -10.20 -26.89 15.62
CA GLU A 54 -11.41 -27.14 16.40
C GLU A 54 -11.59 -26.07 17.47
N LYS A 55 -12.78 -25.50 17.53
CA LYS A 55 -13.12 -24.40 18.45
C LYS A 55 -14.35 -24.68 19.30
N LEU A 56 -15.23 -25.53 18.82
CA LEU A 56 -16.49 -25.80 19.51
C LEU A 56 -16.95 -27.25 19.27
N VAL A 57 -17.30 -27.91 20.35
CA VAL A 57 -17.96 -29.22 20.31
C VAL A 57 -19.36 -29.06 20.88
N ILE A 58 -20.36 -29.45 20.12
CA ILE A 58 -21.77 -29.36 20.51
C ILE A 58 -22.30 -30.78 20.75
N ASN A 59 -22.65 -31.07 21.99
CA ASN A 59 -23.42 -32.27 22.33
C ASN A 59 -24.91 -31.92 22.21
N THR A 60 -25.57 -32.43 21.17
CA THR A 60 -26.93 -32.03 20.83
C THR A 60 -27.95 -32.66 21.78
N THR A 61 -28.71 -31.83 22.48
CA THR A 61 -29.83 -32.20 23.34
C THR A 61 -31.08 -31.43 22.89
N GLU A 62 -32.27 -31.87 23.30
CA GLU A 62 -33.53 -31.17 22.99
C GLU A 62 -33.55 -29.73 23.50
N ASN A 63 -32.89 -29.44 24.64
CA ASN A 63 -32.78 -28.12 25.23
C ASN A 63 -31.93 -27.12 24.41
N LEU A 64 -31.19 -27.57 23.41
CA LEU A 64 -30.38 -26.71 22.51
C LEU A 64 -31.17 -26.22 21.28
N ASN A 65 -32.44 -26.61 21.16
CA ASN A 65 -33.26 -26.15 20.05
C ASN A 65 -33.41 -24.62 20.07
N ASN A 66 -33.15 -23.96 18.92
CA ASN A 66 -33.17 -22.51 18.77
C ASN A 66 -32.15 -21.73 19.64
N THR A 67 -31.15 -22.40 20.19
CA THR A 67 -30.10 -21.70 20.94
C THR A 67 -29.00 -21.15 20.01
N THR A 68 -28.31 -20.12 20.45
CA THR A 68 -27.18 -19.50 19.74
C THR A 68 -25.89 -19.80 20.48
N GLN A 69 -24.93 -20.43 19.79
CA GLN A 69 -23.57 -20.60 20.28
C GLN A 69 -22.67 -19.51 19.67
N LYS A 70 -21.86 -18.86 20.50
CA LYS A 70 -20.95 -17.81 20.07
C LYS A 70 -19.53 -18.35 19.96
N ILE A 71 -18.92 -18.19 18.77
CA ILE A 71 -17.52 -18.50 18.55
C ILE A 71 -16.76 -17.17 18.43
N VAL A 72 -15.71 -17.02 19.24
CA VAL A 72 -14.81 -15.87 19.18
C VAL A 72 -13.52 -16.32 18.50
N LEU A 73 -13.09 -15.57 17.48
CA LEU A 73 -11.83 -15.81 16.80
C LEU A 73 -10.67 -15.21 17.60
N ASP A 74 -9.54 -15.90 17.68
CA ASP A 74 -8.38 -15.46 18.46
C ASP A 74 -7.62 -14.32 17.78
N ASP A 75 -7.65 -14.31 16.43
CA ASP A 75 -6.89 -13.38 15.63
C ASP A 75 -7.76 -12.20 15.11
N PRO A 76 -7.17 -11.04 14.84
CA PRO A 76 -7.91 -9.91 14.25
C PRO A 76 -8.48 -10.26 12.87
N ILE A 77 -9.67 -9.74 12.54
CA ILE A 77 -10.37 -10.00 11.27
C ILE A 77 -9.49 -9.79 10.03
N ASN A 78 -8.61 -8.78 10.07
CA ASN A 78 -7.71 -8.46 8.95
C ASN A 78 -6.67 -9.56 8.68
N SER A 79 -6.39 -10.43 9.66
CA SER A 79 -5.46 -11.56 9.51
C SER A 79 -6.00 -12.65 8.59
N TYR A 80 -7.32 -12.68 8.41
CA TYR A 80 -8.03 -13.66 7.59
C TYR A 80 -8.31 -13.18 6.16
N LEU A 81 -7.91 -11.95 5.80
CA LEU A 81 -8.22 -11.36 4.51
C LEU A 81 -6.96 -11.27 3.62
N ALA A 82 -7.07 -11.74 2.39
CA ALA A 82 -6.13 -11.46 1.32
C ALA A 82 -6.57 -10.26 0.51
N SER A 83 -5.61 -9.44 0.05
CA SER A 83 -5.84 -8.39 -0.93
C SER A 83 -5.41 -8.90 -2.31
N ILE A 84 -6.36 -9.01 -3.24
CA ILE A 84 -6.12 -9.45 -4.61
C ILE A 84 -6.32 -8.25 -5.53
N ILE A 85 -5.40 -8.08 -6.49
CA ILE A 85 -5.50 -7.09 -7.54
C ILE A 85 -5.63 -7.84 -8.87
N LEU A 86 -6.77 -7.69 -9.51
CA LEU A 86 -7.02 -8.22 -10.85
C LEU A 86 -6.78 -7.10 -11.87
N THR A 87 -6.06 -7.39 -12.95
CA THR A 87 -5.80 -6.44 -14.04
C THR A 87 -6.21 -7.08 -15.36
N ALA A 88 -7.10 -6.43 -16.09
CA ALA A 88 -7.48 -6.85 -17.44
C ALA A 88 -6.48 -6.33 -18.46
N LYS A 89 -5.98 -7.22 -19.30
CA LYS A 89 -5.09 -6.90 -20.43
C LYS A 89 -5.55 -7.66 -21.68
N ASP A 90 -5.28 -7.09 -22.85
CA ASP A 90 -5.54 -7.75 -24.13
C ASP A 90 -4.39 -8.70 -24.54
N ILE A 91 -4.56 -9.35 -25.70
CA ILE A 91 -3.60 -10.31 -26.27
C ILE A 91 -2.52 -9.64 -27.14
N SER A 92 -2.45 -8.32 -27.18
CA SER A 92 -1.43 -7.62 -27.96
C SER A 92 -0.02 -7.83 -27.39
N THR A 93 1.02 -7.54 -28.15
CA THR A 93 2.39 -7.68 -27.72
C THR A 93 3.10 -6.33 -27.84
N PRO A 94 3.42 -5.63 -26.73
CA PRO A 94 3.12 -5.99 -25.33
C PRO A 94 1.63 -5.89 -24.99
N PRO A 95 1.11 -6.70 -24.03
CA PRO A 95 -0.29 -6.69 -23.65
C PRO A 95 -0.74 -5.32 -23.14
N GLN A 96 -1.80 -4.77 -23.74
CA GLN A 96 -2.37 -3.47 -23.36
C GLN A 96 -3.46 -3.63 -22.29
N VAL A 97 -3.60 -2.62 -21.45
CA VAL A 97 -4.67 -2.57 -20.45
C VAL A 97 -6.03 -2.41 -21.15
N VAL A 98 -7.03 -3.16 -20.69
CA VAL A 98 -8.43 -3.00 -21.13
C VAL A 98 -9.18 -2.14 -20.11
N PRO A 99 -9.36 -0.84 -20.35
CA PRO A 99 -10.05 0.07 -19.43
C PRO A 99 -11.50 -0.35 -19.24
N LYS A 100 -12.04 -0.14 -18.03
CA LYS A 100 -13.47 -0.38 -17.73
C LYS A 100 -13.95 -1.78 -18.10
N ALA A 101 -13.05 -2.76 -18.19
CA ALA A 101 -13.42 -4.15 -18.42
C ALA A 101 -14.42 -4.61 -17.37
N GLN A 102 -15.36 -5.48 -17.76
CA GLN A 102 -16.27 -6.13 -16.82
C GLN A 102 -15.75 -7.52 -16.48
N ILE A 103 -15.84 -7.88 -15.22
CA ILE A 103 -15.38 -9.17 -14.71
C ILE A 103 -16.46 -9.82 -13.86
N GLN A 104 -16.80 -11.07 -14.20
CA GLN A 104 -17.64 -11.90 -13.36
C GLN A 104 -16.78 -12.54 -12.27
N ILE A 105 -17.23 -12.46 -11.04
CA ILE A 105 -16.58 -13.03 -9.87
C ILE A 105 -17.55 -13.95 -9.18
N SER A 106 -17.12 -15.19 -8.96
CA SER A 106 -17.83 -16.16 -8.13
C SER A 106 -17.00 -16.42 -6.86
N TYR A 107 -17.58 -16.09 -5.72
CA TYR A 107 -16.93 -16.18 -4.43
C TYR A 107 -17.95 -16.50 -3.35
N MET A 108 -17.67 -17.48 -2.49
CA MET A 108 -18.55 -17.92 -1.42
C MET A 108 -19.99 -18.21 -1.88
N GLY A 109 -20.12 -18.92 -3.03
CA GLY A 109 -21.41 -19.28 -3.60
C GLY A 109 -22.22 -18.15 -4.21
N LYS A 110 -21.65 -16.93 -4.26
CA LYS A 110 -22.29 -15.78 -4.92
C LYS A 110 -21.51 -15.38 -6.18
N THR A 111 -22.24 -15.14 -7.27
CA THR A 111 -21.68 -14.62 -8.51
C THR A 111 -22.15 -13.18 -8.72
N SER A 112 -21.24 -12.29 -9.10
CA SER A 112 -21.51 -10.88 -9.41
C SER A 112 -20.63 -10.40 -10.54
N ILE A 113 -21.18 -9.51 -11.39
CA ILE A 113 -20.39 -8.76 -12.38
C ILE A 113 -19.92 -7.46 -11.71
N ARG A 114 -18.66 -7.14 -11.89
CA ARG A 114 -18.01 -5.94 -11.37
C ARG A 114 -17.34 -5.17 -12.49
N ASP A 115 -17.44 -3.85 -12.44
CA ASP A 115 -16.70 -2.97 -13.35
C ASP A 115 -15.27 -2.77 -12.80
N MET A 116 -14.30 -2.89 -13.69
CA MET A 116 -12.93 -2.51 -13.43
C MET A 116 -12.78 -1.00 -13.68
N ASN A 117 -11.81 -0.37 -13.06
CA ASN A 117 -11.57 1.07 -13.21
C ASN A 117 -10.98 1.41 -14.62
N ASP A 118 -10.72 2.70 -14.87
CA ASP A 118 -10.11 3.20 -16.12
C ASP A 118 -8.72 2.62 -16.43
N LEU A 119 -8.11 1.94 -15.48
CA LEU A 119 -6.84 1.22 -15.64
C LEU A 119 -7.04 -0.30 -15.78
N GLY A 120 -8.28 -0.76 -16.02
CA GLY A 120 -8.60 -2.18 -16.09
C GLY A 120 -8.31 -2.93 -14.80
N VAL A 121 -8.38 -2.26 -13.64
CA VAL A 121 -8.00 -2.83 -12.34
C VAL A 121 -9.21 -2.96 -11.43
N LEU A 122 -9.34 -4.12 -10.78
CA LEU A 122 -10.26 -4.37 -9.68
C LEU A 122 -9.48 -4.87 -8.45
N LYS A 123 -9.70 -4.23 -7.32
CA LYS A 123 -9.13 -4.64 -6.02
C LYS A 123 -10.19 -5.38 -5.21
N LEU A 124 -9.83 -6.54 -4.68
CA LEU A 124 -10.70 -7.39 -3.86
C LEU A 124 -10.08 -7.63 -2.50
N ARG A 125 -10.90 -7.69 -1.45
CA ARG A 125 -10.52 -8.23 -0.14
C ARG A 125 -11.31 -9.51 0.06
N ILE A 126 -10.61 -10.61 0.15
CA ILE A 126 -11.16 -11.96 0.10
C ILE A 126 -10.62 -12.77 1.26
N LEU A 127 -11.47 -13.58 1.87
CA LEU A 127 -11.09 -14.47 2.95
C LEU A 127 -10.10 -15.51 2.44
N ILE A 128 -9.01 -15.73 3.16
CA ILE A 128 -8.01 -16.75 2.82
C ILE A 128 -8.60 -18.16 2.95
N GLY A 129 -8.11 -19.09 2.13
CA GLY A 129 -8.59 -20.48 2.11
C GLY A 129 -9.86 -20.71 1.28
N GLU A 130 -10.47 -19.64 0.73
CA GLU A 130 -11.70 -19.74 -0.03
C GLU A 130 -11.47 -19.75 -1.54
N PRO A 131 -12.22 -20.58 -2.30
CA PRO A 131 -12.16 -20.58 -3.76
C PRO A 131 -12.62 -19.24 -4.33
N LEU A 132 -11.84 -18.70 -5.25
CA LEU A 132 -12.15 -17.51 -6.03
C LEU A 132 -12.12 -17.88 -7.51
N GLN A 133 -13.24 -17.70 -8.19
CA GLN A 133 -13.34 -17.85 -9.64
C GLN A 133 -13.60 -16.48 -10.25
N TYR A 134 -12.94 -16.17 -11.33
CA TYR A 134 -13.16 -14.93 -12.06
C TYR A 134 -12.98 -15.13 -13.56
N GLN A 135 -13.74 -14.36 -14.33
CA GLN A 135 -13.78 -14.44 -15.79
C GLN A 135 -14.18 -13.08 -16.35
N LEU A 136 -13.49 -12.62 -17.40
CA LEU A 136 -13.89 -11.40 -18.09
C LEU A 136 -15.26 -11.58 -18.76
N VAL A 137 -15.99 -10.48 -18.85
CA VAL A 137 -17.31 -10.43 -19.45
C VAL A 137 -17.26 -9.60 -20.73
N ASP A 138 -17.81 -10.12 -21.79
CA ASP A 138 -17.98 -9.39 -23.04
C ASP A 138 -18.91 -8.18 -22.82
N PRO A 139 -18.48 -6.95 -23.15
CA PRO A 139 -19.22 -5.74 -22.83
C PRO A 139 -20.56 -5.62 -23.55
N LEU A 140 -20.70 -6.26 -24.71
CA LEU A 140 -21.90 -6.21 -25.54
C LEU A 140 -22.91 -7.30 -25.16
N SER A 141 -22.47 -8.56 -25.18
CA SER A 141 -23.35 -9.70 -24.89
C SER A 141 -23.62 -9.91 -23.41
N LYS A 142 -22.81 -9.30 -22.52
CA LYS A 142 -22.81 -9.50 -21.04
C LYS A 142 -22.57 -10.96 -20.63
N LYS A 143 -21.99 -11.76 -21.50
CA LYS A 143 -21.64 -13.17 -21.24
C LYS A 143 -20.17 -13.31 -20.87
N PRO A 144 -19.80 -14.30 -20.05
CA PRO A 144 -18.41 -14.60 -19.76
C PRO A 144 -17.64 -14.95 -21.05
N MET A 145 -16.44 -14.36 -21.20
CA MET A 145 -15.58 -14.57 -22.37
C MET A 145 -14.82 -15.87 -22.22
N GLN A 146 -14.88 -16.72 -23.26
CA GLN A 146 -14.13 -17.98 -23.28
C GLN A 146 -12.62 -17.71 -23.17
N GLY A 147 -11.91 -18.63 -22.51
CA GLY A 147 -10.46 -18.54 -22.32
C GLY A 147 -10.00 -17.54 -21.27
N THR A 148 -10.90 -16.80 -20.63
CA THR A 148 -10.57 -15.87 -19.56
C THR A 148 -10.92 -16.38 -18.15
N HIS A 149 -11.47 -17.60 -18.06
CA HIS A 149 -11.85 -18.22 -16.78
C HIS A 149 -10.61 -18.67 -16.00
N LEU A 150 -10.56 -18.29 -14.75
CA LEU A 150 -9.53 -18.71 -13.79
C LEU A 150 -10.17 -19.11 -12.47
N ASP A 151 -9.65 -20.21 -11.92
CA ASP A 151 -9.98 -20.77 -10.60
C ASP A 151 -8.78 -20.66 -9.68
N GLU A 152 -8.96 -20.04 -8.54
CA GLU A 152 -7.91 -19.93 -7.53
C GLU A 152 -8.45 -20.17 -6.14
N THR A 153 -7.62 -20.75 -5.28
CA THR A 153 -7.88 -20.79 -3.84
C THR A 153 -7.05 -19.70 -3.17
N VAL A 154 -7.72 -18.80 -2.47
CA VAL A 154 -7.06 -17.68 -1.78
C VAL A 154 -6.39 -18.20 -0.51
N ALA A 155 -5.08 -18.37 -0.55
CA ALA A 155 -4.26 -18.76 0.58
C ALA A 155 -3.50 -17.55 1.17
N LYS A 156 -2.94 -17.71 2.35
CA LYS A 156 -2.14 -16.65 3.00
C LYS A 156 -1.00 -16.14 2.12
N LYS A 157 -0.35 -17.02 1.35
CA LYS A 157 0.70 -16.66 0.39
C LYS A 157 0.23 -15.74 -0.73
N MET A 158 -1.08 -15.72 -1.04
CA MET A 158 -1.69 -14.87 -2.06
C MET A 158 -2.09 -13.49 -1.51
N LYS A 159 -1.92 -13.26 -0.22
CA LYS A 159 -2.18 -11.94 0.36
C LYS A 159 -1.36 -10.88 -0.36
N ASN A 160 -2.02 -9.86 -0.92
CA ASN A 160 -1.44 -8.83 -1.80
C ASN A 160 -0.97 -9.35 -3.18
N ALA A 161 -1.45 -10.51 -3.63
CA ALA A 161 -1.14 -11.01 -4.96
C ALA A 161 -1.73 -10.11 -6.06
N VAL A 162 -1.00 -10.03 -7.17
CA VAL A 162 -1.46 -9.38 -8.39
C VAL A 162 -1.75 -10.45 -9.42
N THR A 163 -2.99 -10.50 -9.89
CA THR A 163 -3.41 -11.46 -10.91
C THR A 163 -3.79 -10.69 -12.18
N VAL A 164 -3.31 -11.19 -13.31
CA VAL A 164 -3.58 -10.62 -14.63
C VAL A 164 -4.60 -11.48 -15.34
N VAL A 165 -5.69 -10.86 -15.76
CA VAL A 165 -6.73 -11.48 -16.59
C VAL A 165 -6.55 -10.95 -18.01
N GLN A 166 -6.36 -11.84 -18.98
CA GLN A 166 -6.19 -11.49 -20.39
C GLN A 166 -7.40 -11.90 -21.19
N PRO A 167 -8.13 -10.95 -21.84
CA PRO A 167 -9.20 -11.29 -22.75
C PRO A 167 -8.64 -11.91 -24.05
N SER A 168 -9.42 -12.77 -24.68
CA SER A 168 -9.10 -13.39 -25.98
C SER A 168 -9.31 -12.45 -27.18
N ILE A 169 -9.80 -11.25 -26.97
CA ILE A 169 -10.02 -10.22 -28.00
C ILE A 169 -8.95 -9.14 -27.91
N ARG A 170 -8.62 -8.54 -29.04
CA ARG A 170 -7.82 -7.30 -29.08
C ARG A 170 -8.68 -6.16 -28.53
N ALA A 171 -8.04 -5.18 -27.88
CA ALA A 171 -8.71 -3.90 -27.66
C ALA A 171 -9.19 -3.40 -29.01
N ASP A 172 -10.51 -3.25 -29.16
CA ASP A 172 -11.09 -2.90 -30.44
C ASP A 172 -10.71 -1.46 -30.79
N SER A 173 -9.90 -1.31 -31.83
CA SER A 173 -9.54 -0.02 -32.42
C SER A 173 -10.65 0.53 -33.35
N SER A 174 -11.79 -0.18 -33.47
CA SER A 174 -12.88 0.17 -34.41
C SER A 174 -13.96 1.09 -33.83
N LEU A 175 -13.85 1.52 -32.57
CA LEU A 175 -14.62 2.65 -32.08
C LEU A 175 -13.86 3.95 -32.42
N GLU A 176 -13.79 4.29 -33.71
CA GLU A 176 -13.54 5.68 -34.08
C GLU A 176 -14.73 6.51 -33.55
N PRO A 177 -14.49 7.50 -32.68
CA PRO A 177 -15.50 8.52 -32.45
C PRO A 177 -15.70 9.27 -33.77
N ASP A 178 -16.94 9.54 -34.13
CA ASP A 178 -17.34 10.39 -35.26
C ASP A 178 -16.38 11.57 -35.37
N LYS A 179 -15.80 11.74 -36.56
CA LYS A 179 -14.91 12.85 -36.91
C LYS A 179 -15.54 14.19 -36.53
N PRO A 180 -14.94 14.96 -35.64
CA PRO A 180 -15.10 16.40 -35.68
C PRO A 180 -14.19 16.93 -36.78
N ASP A 181 -14.71 17.80 -37.55
CA ASP A 181 -14.14 18.53 -38.66
C ASP A 181 -12.76 19.17 -38.28
N THR A 182 -11.88 19.10 -39.26
CA THR A 182 -10.53 19.64 -39.35
C THR A 182 -10.24 20.94 -38.57
N THR A 183 -9.17 20.97 -37.79
CA THR A 183 -7.97 21.79 -37.91
C THR A 183 -7.21 21.84 -36.57
N THR A 184 -6.11 21.20 -36.47
CA THR A 184 -4.81 21.48 -35.86
C THR A 184 -4.09 20.17 -35.51
N PRO A 185 -2.82 19.97 -35.86
CA PRO A 185 -2.12 18.71 -35.51
C PRO A 185 -1.86 18.68 -34.02
N GLU A 186 -2.60 17.82 -33.30
CA GLU A 186 -2.27 17.47 -31.92
C GLU A 186 -0.91 16.74 -31.90
N THR A 187 0.05 17.34 -31.26
CA THR A 187 1.33 16.69 -30.88
C THR A 187 1.03 15.39 -30.14
N PRO A 188 1.73 14.26 -30.42
CA PRO A 188 1.51 12.99 -29.74
C PRO A 188 1.66 13.22 -28.22
N LYS A 189 0.64 12.89 -27.44
CA LYS A 189 0.70 12.95 -25.97
C LYS A 189 1.81 12.03 -25.51
N SER A 190 2.92 12.59 -25.03
CA SER A 190 4.04 11.83 -24.49
C SER A 190 3.55 10.96 -23.33
N ASP A 191 3.93 9.69 -23.35
CA ASP A 191 3.63 8.74 -22.26
C ASP A 191 4.31 9.21 -20.97
N MET A 192 3.55 9.69 -19.99
CA MET A 192 4.05 10.19 -18.71
C MET A 192 4.33 9.07 -17.70
N THR A 193 4.25 7.81 -18.10
CA THR A 193 4.51 6.65 -17.25
C THR A 193 5.92 6.70 -16.65
N ILE A 194 6.01 6.52 -15.35
CA ILE A 194 7.26 6.36 -14.61
C ILE A 194 7.74 4.93 -14.82
N THR A 195 8.98 4.76 -15.30
CA THR A 195 9.52 3.46 -15.65
C THR A 195 10.58 2.98 -14.66
N MET A 196 10.78 1.65 -14.59
CA MET A 196 11.87 1.06 -13.81
C MET A 196 13.25 1.56 -14.29
N ALA A 197 13.42 1.80 -15.59
CA ALA A 197 14.67 2.32 -16.14
C ALA A 197 14.99 3.72 -15.60
N GLN A 198 13.99 4.59 -15.47
CA GLN A 198 14.15 5.93 -14.85
C GLN A 198 14.48 5.81 -13.37
N MET A 199 13.77 4.94 -12.62
CA MET A 199 14.03 4.73 -11.21
C MET A 199 15.44 4.16 -10.97
N LYS A 200 15.91 3.21 -11.77
CA LYS A 200 17.28 2.69 -11.69
C LYS A 200 18.34 3.74 -12.02
N LYS A 201 18.08 4.64 -12.96
CA LYS A 201 18.99 5.77 -13.24
C LYS A 201 19.04 6.75 -12.06
N MET A 202 17.90 6.98 -11.38
CA MET A 202 17.86 7.84 -10.20
C MET A 202 18.54 7.20 -8.98
N TRP A 203 18.36 5.89 -8.76
CA TRP A 203 18.93 5.12 -7.65
C TRP A 203 19.76 3.92 -8.13
N PRO A 204 20.94 4.15 -8.74
CA PRO A 204 21.74 3.07 -9.35
C PRO A 204 22.31 2.08 -8.34
N ALA A 205 22.44 2.47 -7.07
CA ALA A 205 22.96 1.61 -6.01
C ALA A 205 21.95 0.56 -5.51
N VAL A 206 20.66 0.68 -5.86
CA VAL A 206 19.62 -0.24 -5.38
C VAL A 206 19.61 -1.52 -6.22
N LYS A 207 19.98 -2.64 -5.59
CA LYS A 207 20.04 -3.96 -6.23
C LYS A 207 18.66 -4.65 -6.26
N ASN A 208 17.94 -4.67 -5.14
CA ASN A 208 16.59 -5.23 -5.09
C ASN A 208 15.56 -4.19 -5.51
N THR A 209 14.92 -4.43 -6.65
CA THR A 209 13.98 -3.52 -7.30
C THR A 209 12.50 -3.83 -7.03
N GLU A 210 12.19 -4.88 -6.28
CA GLU A 210 10.80 -5.27 -5.97
C GLU A 210 10.03 -4.13 -5.31
N LYS A 211 10.62 -3.50 -4.29
CA LYS A 211 10.02 -2.34 -3.62
C LYS A 211 9.82 -1.16 -4.58
N MET A 212 10.78 -0.92 -5.48
CA MET A 212 10.66 0.11 -6.51
C MET A 212 9.49 -0.18 -7.45
N GLN A 213 9.30 -1.44 -7.86
CA GLN A 213 8.20 -1.79 -8.76
C GLN A 213 6.84 -1.54 -8.12
N VAL A 214 6.66 -1.87 -6.85
CA VAL A 214 5.41 -1.56 -6.12
C VAL A 214 5.16 -0.05 -6.04
N ILE A 215 6.22 0.74 -5.81
CA ILE A 215 6.14 2.21 -5.78
C ILE A 215 5.79 2.76 -7.16
N ILE A 216 6.45 2.29 -8.23
CA ILE A 216 6.14 2.68 -9.61
C ILE A 216 4.67 2.41 -9.93
N ASN A 217 4.18 1.22 -9.59
CA ASN A 217 2.80 0.85 -9.82
C ASN A 217 1.83 1.76 -9.07
N GLU A 218 2.13 2.10 -7.80
CA GLU A 218 1.32 3.04 -7.02
C GLU A 218 1.30 4.44 -7.64
N LEU A 219 2.46 4.98 -8.03
CA LEU A 219 2.55 6.30 -8.65
C LEU A 219 1.82 6.34 -10.00
N ASN A 220 2.05 5.34 -10.85
CA ASN A 220 1.42 5.26 -12.16
C ASN A 220 -0.10 5.01 -12.10
N SER A 221 -0.60 4.43 -11.01
CA SER A 221 -2.04 4.20 -10.83
C SER A 221 -2.86 5.50 -10.76
N GLY A 222 -2.23 6.64 -10.59
CA GLY A 222 -2.94 7.90 -10.40
C GLY A 222 -2.15 9.15 -10.81
N LEU A 223 -1.29 9.12 -11.83
CA LEU A 223 -0.42 10.24 -12.24
C LEU A 223 -1.16 11.59 -12.29
N LYS A 224 -2.34 11.63 -12.92
CA LYS A 224 -3.15 12.85 -13.03
C LYS A 224 -3.70 13.31 -11.66
N ASN A 225 -4.22 12.36 -10.88
CA ASN A 225 -4.75 12.65 -9.54
C ASN A 225 -3.65 13.06 -8.57
N TYR A 226 -2.47 12.47 -8.71
CA TYR A 226 -1.28 12.78 -7.92
C TYR A 226 -0.51 13.98 -8.42
N LYS A 227 -0.99 14.65 -9.51
CA LYS A 227 -0.30 15.79 -10.12
C LYS A 227 1.15 15.49 -10.51
N LEU A 228 1.38 14.26 -11.02
CA LEU A 228 2.64 13.78 -11.57
C LEU A 228 2.54 13.52 -13.08
N ASP A 229 1.61 14.18 -13.72
CA ASP A 229 1.20 14.04 -15.11
C ASP A 229 2.02 14.93 -16.09
N THR A 230 3.11 15.50 -15.63
CA THR A 230 4.13 16.15 -16.49
C THR A 230 5.53 15.73 -16.07
N ARG A 231 6.48 15.68 -17.03
CA ARG A 231 7.88 15.35 -16.76
C ARG A 231 8.55 16.33 -15.81
N LEU A 232 8.19 17.61 -15.89
CA LEU A 232 8.68 18.63 -14.98
C LEU A 232 8.25 18.38 -13.53
N ARG A 233 6.96 18.08 -13.31
CA ARG A 233 6.45 17.71 -11.98
C ARG A 233 7.12 16.45 -11.44
N GLN A 234 7.32 15.43 -12.28
CA GLN A 234 8.04 14.22 -11.90
C GLN A 234 9.48 14.53 -11.49
N ALA A 235 10.19 15.36 -12.26
CA ALA A 235 11.57 15.75 -11.94
C ALA A 235 11.67 16.45 -10.57
N HIS A 236 10.79 17.41 -10.31
CA HIS A 236 10.73 18.09 -9.02
C HIS A 236 10.38 17.12 -7.87
N PHE A 237 9.37 16.27 -8.06
CA PHE A 237 8.95 15.28 -7.07
C PHE A 237 10.10 14.33 -6.70
N PHE A 238 10.74 13.72 -7.70
CA PHE A 238 11.80 12.73 -7.45
C PHE A 238 13.08 13.36 -6.92
N ALA A 239 13.38 14.62 -7.25
CA ALA A 239 14.48 15.33 -6.62
C ALA A 239 14.30 15.47 -5.10
N GLN A 240 13.09 15.78 -4.65
CA GLN A 240 12.77 15.87 -3.22
C GLN A 240 12.80 14.47 -2.57
N VAL A 241 12.19 13.47 -3.21
CA VAL A 241 12.20 12.09 -2.72
C VAL A 241 13.62 11.55 -2.57
N TYR A 242 14.49 11.82 -3.53
CA TYR A 242 15.90 11.38 -3.46
C TYR A 242 16.61 11.94 -2.24
N ALA A 243 16.38 13.21 -1.94
CA ALA A 243 16.99 13.85 -0.76
C ALA A 243 16.49 13.27 0.57
N GLU A 244 15.24 12.78 0.62
CA GLU A 244 14.65 12.18 1.83
C GLU A 244 15.03 10.70 1.98
N SER A 245 15.04 9.93 0.88
CA SER A 245 15.29 8.48 0.89
C SER A 245 16.77 8.11 0.76
N GLY A 246 17.60 9.04 0.32
CA GLY A 246 19.02 8.85 0.06
C GLY A 246 19.31 7.92 -1.11
N TYR A 247 20.59 7.68 -1.40
CA TYR A 247 21.07 6.88 -2.52
C TYR A 247 20.71 5.38 -2.45
N LEU A 248 20.36 4.87 -1.26
CA LEU A 248 19.92 3.49 -1.03
C LEU A 248 18.40 3.33 -1.06
N PHE A 249 17.63 4.37 -1.36
CA PHE A 249 16.17 4.34 -1.39
C PHE A 249 15.56 3.77 -0.10
N ARG A 250 16.01 4.30 1.04
CA ARG A 250 15.58 3.80 2.35
C ARG A 250 14.16 4.24 2.66
N LEU A 251 13.32 3.27 2.99
CA LEU A 251 11.92 3.51 3.41
C LEU A 251 11.75 3.51 4.93
N ARG A 252 12.84 3.28 5.67
CA ARG A 252 12.91 3.34 7.13
C ARG A 252 14.28 3.84 7.53
N GLU A 253 14.33 4.68 8.55
CA GLU A 253 15.56 5.14 9.16
C GLU A 253 16.32 3.98 9.82
N ASP A 254 17.64 3.89 9.61
CA ASP A 254 18.50 2.83 10.13
C ASP A 254 19.34 3.37 11.31
N ILE A 255 18.68 3.54 12.43
CA ILE A 255 19.32 4.06 13.66
C ILE A 255 20.28 3.04 14.29
N ALA A 256 20.03 1.73 14.11
CA ALA A 256 20.91 0.69 14.63
C ALA A 256 22.34 0.77 14.07
N SER A 257 22.50 1.32 12.86
CA SER A 257 23.82 1.53 12.24
C SER A 257 24.57 2.75 12.75
N TYR A 258 23.95 3.62 13.55
CA TYR A 258 24.58 4.87 13.98
C TYR A 258 25.77 4.59 14.92
N THR A 259 26.89 5.24 14.60
CA THR A 259 28.08 5.31 15.45
C THR A 259 27.96 6.48 16.41
N GLU A 260 28.84 6.54 17.40
CA GLU A 260 28.99 7.69 18.30
C GLU A 260 29.04 9.01 17.51
N ASN A 261 29.91 9.06 16.49
CA ASN A 261 30.05 10.24 15.63
C ASN A 261 28.76 10.61 14.88
N ASN A 262 28.02 9.63 14.41
CA ASN A 262 26.71 9.88 13.78
C ASN A 262 25.72 10.49 14.78
N LEU A 263 25.66 9.99 16.01
CA LEU A 263 24.80 10.51 17.06
C LEU A 263 25.16 11.96 17.43
N LEU A 264 26.44 12.22 17.62
CA LEU A 264 26.95 13.56 17.95
C LEU A 264 26.69 14.58 16.82
N LYS A 265 26.76 14.14 15.57
CA LYS A 265 26.59 15.02 14.43
C LYS A 265 25.12 15.29 14.07
N ASN A 266 24.24 14.29 14.24
CA ASN A 266 22.88 14.31 13.65
C ASN A 266 21.76 14.45 14.68
N MET A 267 22.03 14.22 15.97
CA MET A 267 20.99 14.17 16.99
C MET A 267 21.23 15.18 18.13
N GLY A 268 20.36 16.18 18.20
CA GLY A 268 20.52 17.29 19.14
C GLY A 268 20.57 16.89 20.62
N TYR A 269 19.96 15.77 21.01
CA TYR A 269 20.10 15.21 22.35
C TYR A 269 21.55 14.84 22.64
N TYR A 270 22.18 14.08 21.75
CA TYR A 270 23.53 13.58 21.92
C TYR A 270 24.61 14.67 21.77
N MET A 271 24.34 15.72 21.01
CA MET A 271 25.22 16.90 20.99
C MET A 271 25.34 17.53 22.35
N LYS A 272 24.30 17.45 23.19
CA LYS A 272 24.28 17.94 24.57
C LYS A 272 24.73 16.90 25.60
N ASN A 273 24.68 15.62 25.23
CA ASN A 273 24.99 14.48 26.11
C ASN A 273 26.03 13.53 25.48
N PRO A 274 27.27 14.00 25.24
CA PRO A 274 28.24 13.22 24.45
C PRO A 274 28.66 11.91 25.12
N LYS A 275 28.67 11.85 26.46
CA LYS A 275 28.98 10.60 27.18
C LYS A 275 27.97 9.51 26.86
N GLU A 276 26.68 9.87 26.75
CA GLU A 276 25.62 8.91 26.39
C GLU A 276 25.71 8.44 24.94
N ALA A 277 26.21 9.30 24.02
CA ALA A 277 26.41 8.88 22.62
C ALA A 277 27.35 7.67 22.52
N LYS A 278 28.45 7.66 23.30
CA LYS A 278 29.40 6.55 23.35
C LYS A 278 28.75 5.27 23.90
N ILE A 279 28.01 5.40 25.01
CA ILE A 279 27.34 4.27 25.67
C ILE A 279 26.28 3.65 24.74
N ASP A 280 25.40 4.48 24.22
CA ASP A 280 24.25 4.00 23.42
C ASP A 280 24.71 3.47 22.06
N ALA A 281 25.73 4.06 21.43
CA ALA A 281 26.33 3.55 20.20
C ALA A 281 26.96 2.16 20.37
N ALA A 282 27.43 1.81 21.58
CA ALA A 282 28.07 0.55 21.89
C ALA A 282 27.08 -0.60 22.17
N ILE A 283 25.77 -0.33 22.28
CA ILE A 283 24.75 -1.36 22.51
C ILE A 283 24.79 -2.37 21.36
N LYS A 284 24.95 -3.65 21.66
CA LYS A 284 25.09 -4.74 20.68
C LYS A 284 23.75 -5.18 20.11
N ASP A 285 22.71 -5.28 20.94
CA ASP A 285 21.36 -5.60 20.49
C ASP A 285 20.81 -4.44 19.66
N LYS A 286 20.54 -4.71 18.39
CA LYS A 286 20.10 -3.70 17.41
C LYS A 286 18.77 -3.08 17.80
N THR A 287 17.82 -3.88 18.27
CA THR A 287 16.49 -3.42 18.65
C THR A 287 16.54 -2.56 19.91
N LEU A 288 17.28 -2.99 20.91
CA LEU A 288 17.51 -2.21 22.14
C LEU A 288 18.21 -0.90 21.82
N LYS A 289 19.25 -0.93 20.98
CA LYS A 289 19.97 0.25 20.52
C LYS A 289 19.05 1.27 19.86
N GLU A 290 18.24 0.84 18.88
CA GLU A 290 17.26 1.72 18.22
C GLU A 290 16.26 2.30 19.21
N LYS A 291 15.66 1.47 20.08
CA LYS A 291 14.69 1.93 21.09
C LYS A 291 15.32 2.98 22.02
N THR A 292 16.51 2.70 22.51
CA THR A 292 17.24 3.60 23.42
C THR A 292 17.53 4.94 22.74
N ILE A 293 18.13 4.91 21.55
CA ILE A 293 18.51 6.12 20.82
C ILE A 293 17.28 6.94 20.43
N CYS A 294 16.27 6.30 19.85
CA CYS A 294 15.08 7.00 19.38
C CYS A 294 14.27 7.62 20.53
N ASN A 295 14.12 6.90 21.66
CA ASN A 295 13.40 7.43 22.82
C ASN A 295 14.15 8.57 23.51
N LYS A 296 15.48 8.63 23.43
CA LYS A 296 16.25 9.79 23.88
C LYS A 296 16.18 10.96 22.89
N ALA A 297 16.40 10.71 21.61
CA ALA A 297 16.54 11.75 20.60
C ALA A 297 15.22 12.35 20.10
N TYR A 298 14.13 11.53 20.06
CA TYR A 298 12.87 11.93 19.46
C TYR A 298 11.73 12.20 20.46
N MET A 299 11.91 11.94 21.74
CA MET A 299 10.94 12.37 22.76
C MET A 299 10.95 13.88 22.95
N ASP A 300 9.77 14.51 23.02
CA ASP A 300 9.62 15.96 23.08
C ASP A 300 10.22 16.57 24.37
N VAL A 301 10.25 15.83 25.46
CA VAL A 301 10.92 16.23 26.71
C VAL A 301 12.40 16.58 26.50
N ASN A 302 13.04 15.97 25.52
CA ASN A 302 14.46 16.16 25.20
C ASN A 302 14.70 17.13 24.02
N ARG A 303 13.64 17.76 23.50
CA ARG A 303 13.69 18.60 22.30
C ARG A 303 13.29 20.04 22.61
N PRO A 304 13.82 21.02 21.86
CA PRO A 304 13.30 22.38 21.92
C PRO A 304 11.81 22.41 21.51
N LYS A 305 11.01 23.24 22.18
CA LYS A 305 9.55 23.35 21.91
C LYS A 305 9.21 23.61 20.43
N ASN A 306 10.00 24.42 19.74
CA ASN A 306 9.84 24.72 18.32
C ASN A 306 10.26 23.58 17.37
N ARG A 307 10.76 22.47 17.93
CA ARG A 307 11.12 21.22 17.21
C ARG A 307 10.40 19.99 17.78
N ALA A 308 9.28 20.20 18.47
CA ALA A 308 8.47 19.13 19.00
C ALA A 308 7.91 18.24 17.87
N LEU A 309 7.84 16.95 18.12
CA LEU A 309 7.35 15.94 17.20
C LEU A 309 5.99 15.36 17.61
N GLY A 310 5.42 15.82 18.72
CA GLY A 310 4.23 15.24 19.34
C GLY A 310 4.50 13.91 20.06
N ASN A 311 5.75 13.55 20.28
CA ASN A 311 6.18 12.33 20.96
C ASN A 311 6.20 12.55 22.48
N VAL A 312 5.03 12.46 23.09
CA VAL A 312 4.84 12.73 24.53
C VAL A 312 4.60 11.48 25.37
N LYS A 313 4.17 10.38 24.75
CA LYS A 313 3.96 9.10 25.44
C LYS A 313 5.24 8.29 25.44
N GLU A 314 5.48 7.54 26.52
CA GLU A 314 6.61 6.62 26.59
C GLU A 314 6.68 5.71 25.36
N GLY A 315 7.86 5.53 24.80
CA GLY A 315 8.08 4.74 23.59
C GLY A 315 7.75 5.43 22.26
N ASP A 316 7.15 6.63 22.27
CA ASP A 316 6.79 7.34 21.04
C ASP A 316 8.00 7.63 20.15
N GLY A 317 9.15 7.90 20.74
CA GLY A 317 10.37 8.17 20.01
C GLY A 317 10.73 7.03 19.05
N TYR A 318 10.63 5.79 19.51
CA TYR A 318 10.85 4.61 18.69
C TYR A 318 9.63 4.25 17.82
N LYS A 319 8.41 4.36 18.38
CA LYS A 319 7.17 4.04 17.64
C LYS A 319 7.07 4.87 16.35
N PHE A 320 7.44 6.14 16.39
CA PHE A 320 7.27 7.10 15.28
C PHE A 320 8.59 7.57 14.66
N ILE A 321 9.54 6.62 14.47
CA ILE A 321 10.79 6.90 13.73
C ILE A 321 10.49 7.24 12.26
N GLY A 322 11.51 7.75 11.58
CA GLY A 322 11.42 8.12 10.16
C GLY A 322 11.08 6.96 9.24
N ARG A 323 9.94 7.05 8.52
CA ARG A 323 9.46 6.03 7.56
C ARG A 323 8.86 6.64 6.30
N GLY A 324 8.81 5.83 5.26
CA GLY A 324 8.26 6.19 3.95
C GLY A 324 9.19 7.05 3.11
N MET A 325 8.76 7.36 1.89
CA MET A 325 9.55 8.18 0.96
C MET A 325 9.70 9.64 1.41
N LYS A 326 8.88 10.11 2.37
CA LYS A 326 9.00 11.44 3.00
C LYS A 326 9.77 11.42 4.32
N GLN A 327 10.20 10.26 4.81
CA GLN A 327 10.79 10.11 6.14
C GLN A 327 9.91 10.72 7.24
N LEU A 328 8.64 10.32 7.24
CA LEU A 328 7.62 10.76 8.20
C LEU A 328 8.06 10.41 9.62
N THR A 329 8.27 11.42 10.48
CA THR A 329 8.83 11.26 11.83
C THR A 329 7.98 11.98 12.87
N GLY A 330 7.70 11.33 13.98
CA GLY A 330 6.97 11.88 15.12
C GLY A 330 5.46 11.69 15.08
N ARG A 331 4.85 11.46 16.24
CA ARG A 331 3.40 11.22 16.42
C ARG A 331 2.54 12.28 15.72
N TYR A 332 2.90 13.55 15.84
CA TYR A 332 2.17 14.64 15.20
C TYR A 332 2.09 14.45 13.68
N ASN A 333 3.22 14.18 13.03
CA ASN A 333 3.25 14.02 11.57
C ASN A 333 2.52 12.75 11.11
N TYR A 334 2.60 11.65 11.87
CA TYR A 334 1.81 10.44 11.59
C TYR A 334 0.31 10.70 11.75
N THR A 335 -0.09 11.50 12.76
CA THR A 335 -1.50 11.90 12.94
C THR A 335 -2.00 12.76 11.78
N GLN A 336 -1.21 13.73 11.32
CA GLN A 336 -1.58 14.56 10.17
C GLN A 336 -1.65 13.72 8.87
N PHE A 337 -0.67 12.86 8.65
CA PHE A 337 -0.68 11.92 7.52
C PHE A 337 -1.93 11.04 7.54
N ASN A 338 -2.23 10.43 8.68
CA ASN A 338 -3.41 9.57 8.86
C ASN A 338 -4.72 10.30 8.55
N LYS A 339 -4.85 11.56 9.01
CA LYS A 339 -6.01 12.42 8.74
C LYS A 339 -6.19 12.72 7.25
N ILE A 340 -5.11 13.06 6.55
CA ILE A 340 -5.14 13.36 5.11
C ILE A 340 -5.34 12.08 4.30
N TYR A 341 -4.68 10.99 4.71
CA TYR A 341 -4.80 9.70 4.07
C TYR A 341 -6.25 9.18 4.03
N LYS A 342 -6.96 9.24 5.17
CA LYS A 342 -8.37 8.81 5.25
C LYS A 342 -9.30 9.61 4.33
N LYS A 343 -8.95 10.85 4.01
CA LYS A 343 -9.69 11.68 3.04
C LYS A 343 -9.34 11.32 1.58
N ALA A 344 -8.07 11.02 1.30
CA ALA A 344 -7.60 10.74 -0.04
C ALA A 344 -7.90 9.29 -0.48
N TRP A 345 -7.96 8.35 0.47
CA TRP A 345 -8.26 6.94 0.24
C TRP A 345 -9.31 6.45 1.24
N PRO A 346 -10.57 6.92 1.14
CA PRO A 346 -11.61 6.66 2.13
C PRO A 346 -11.99 5.18 2.26
N ASP A 347 -11.78 4.41 1.20
CA ASP A 347 -12.10 2.97 1.16
C ASP A 347 -11.04 2.09 1.87
N GLU A 348 -9.94 2.70 2.36
CA GLU A 348 -8.90 1.98 3.08
C GLU A 348 -8.99 2.32 4.59
N GLU A 349 -9.59 1.42 5.37
CA GLU A 349 -9.70 1.54 6.83
C GLU A 349 -8.37 1.27 7.53
N LEU A 350 -7.39 2.16 7.37
CA LEU A 350 -6.07 2.04 7.98
C LEU A 350 -5.86 3.11 9.05
N ASP A 351 -5.09 2.77 10.08
CA ASP A 351 -4.64 3.71 11.10
C ASP A 351 -3.13 3.63 11.26
N PHE A 352 -2.44 4.65 10.72
CA PHE A 352 -0.97 4.75 10.76
C PHE A 352 -0.43 5.29 12.09
N VAL A 353 -1.29 5.73 12.99
CA VAL A 353 -0.89 6.10 14.35
C VAL A 353 -0.84 4.86 15.24
N GLU A 354 -1.80 3.96 15.06
CA GLU A 354 -1.78 2.68 15.76
C GLU A 354 -0.77 1.70 15.16
N ASN A 355 -0.63 1.68 13.83
CA ASN A 355 0.23 0.76 13.08
C ASN A 355 1.24 1.53 12.19
N PRO A 356 2.21 2.26 12.79
CA PRO A 356 3.14 3.11 12.04
C PRO A 356 4.09 2.33 11.11
N GLU A 357 4.33 1.05 11.38
CA GLU A 357 5.13 0.17 10.53
C GLU A 357 4.53 -0.06 9.14
N LEU A 358 3.21 0.14 8.98
CA LEU A 358 2.57 0.09 7.66
C LEU A 358 3.21 1.07 6.67
N VAL A 359 3.76 2.19 7.16
CA VAL A 359 4.44 3.20 6.33
C VAL A 359 5.73 2.67 5.70
N GLU A 360 6.29 1.57 6.18
CA GLU A 360 7.45 0.90 5.57
C GLU A 360 7.07 0.08 4.33
N GLN A 361 5.79 -0.27 4.17
CA GLN A 361 5.33 -0.97 2.99
C GLN A 361 5.41 -0.05 1.77
N PRO A 362 5.96 -0.50 0.63
CA PRO A 362 6.28 0.36 -0.51
C PRO A 362 5.11 1.21 -1.02
N LYS A 363 3.90 0.65 -1.06
CA LYS A 363 2.67 1.37 -1.43
C LYS A 363 2.42 2.59 -0.52
N TYR A 364 2.45 2.39 0.79
CA TYR A 364 2.17 3.46 1.75
C TYR A 364 3.36 4.39 1.91
N ALA A 365 4.58 3.88 1.72
CA ALA A 365 5.78 4.69 1.65
C ALA A 365 5.69 5.73 0.53
N ALA A 366 5.25 5.34 -0.67
CA ALA A 366 5.01 6.27 -1.79
C ALA A 366 3.96 7.33 -1.42
N ARG A 367 2.89 6.92 -0.77
CA ARG A 367 1.80 7.81 -0.38
C ARG A 367 2.21 8.86 0.66
N THR A 368 3.23 8.63 1.47
CA THR A 368 3.75 9.68 2.36
C THR A 368 4.28 10.88 1.58
N ALA A 369 5.00 10.63 0.50
CA ALA A 369 5.50 11.69 -0.38
C ALA A 369 4.36 12.35 -1.17
N LEU A 370 3.39 11.55 -1.68
CA LEU A 370 2.22 12.04 -2.40
C LEU A 370 1.35 12.94 -1.53
N VAL A 371 1.03 12.54 -0.32
CA VAL A 371 0.25 13.35 0.64
C VAL A 371 0.93 14.69 0.86
N TYR A 372 2.24 14.68 1.07
CA TYR A 372 3.00 15.90 1.31
C TYR A 372 3.04 16.81 0.07
N TRP A 373 3.25 16.23 -1.12
CA TRP A 373 3.24 16.90 -2.41
C TRP A 373 1.92 17.59 -2.70
N LEU A 374 0.80 16.87 -2.48
CA LEU A 374 -0.55 17.38 -2.73
C LEU A 374 -1.01 18.39 -1.68
N ALA A 375 -0.81 18.09 -0.39
CA ALA A 375 -1.26 18.95 0.70
C ALA A 375 -0.59 20.33 0.70
N ASN A 376 0.68 20.39 0.28
CA ASN A 376 1.43 21.63 0.18
C ASN A 376 1.40 22.27 -1.23
N LYS A 377 0.59 21.71 -2.14
CA LYS A 377 0.46 22.17 -3.54
C LYS A 377 1.82 22.38 -4.22
N LEU A 378 2.77 21.47 -3.98
CA LEU A 378 4.12 21.61 -4.51
C LEU A 378 4.16 21.48 -6.04
N TYR A 379 3.16 20.84 -6.64
CA TYR A 379 2.96 20.75 -8.08
C TYR A 379 2.71 22.14 -8.71
N ASP A 380 1.97 23.03 -8.05
CA ASP A 380 1.75 24.40 -8.54
C ASP A 380 3.08 25.19 -8.59
N LYS A 381 3.94 24.97 -7.58
CA LYS A 381 5.28 25.55 -7.59
C LYS A 381 6.16 24.95 -8.69
N ALA A 382 6.04 23.65 -8.94
CA ALA A 382 6.79 22.95 -9.97
C ALA A 382 6.44 23.48 -11.38
N ASP A 383 5.18 23.85 -11.62
CA ASP A 383 4.72 24.39 -12.89
C ASP A 383 5.32 25.79 -13.22
N ALA A 384 5.87 26.50 -12.22
CA ALA A 384 6.58 27.75 -12.42
C ALA A 384 7.92 27.59 -13.18
N GLY A 385 8.36 26.35 -13.43
CA GLY A 385 9.48 26.06 -14.33
C GLY A 385 10.62 25.27 -13.72
N ALA A 386 11.72 25.19 -14.48
CA ALA A 386 12.88 24.33 -14.19
C ALA A 386 14.08 25.11 -13.60
N THR A 387 13.87 26.29 -13.05
CA THR A 387 14.97 27.10 -12.47
C THR A 387 15.33 26.64 -11.07
N HIS A 388 16.57 26.87 -10.65
CA HIS A 388 17.00 26.57 -9.29
C HIS A 388 16.23 27.37 -8.22
N THR A 389 15.72 28.56 -8.56
CA THR A 389 14.84 29.34 -7.68
C THR A 389 13.54 28.59 -7.39
N VAL A 390 12.95 27.96 -8.40
CA VAL A 390 11.75 27.11 -8.22
C VAL A 390 12.08 25.88 -7.35
N VAL A 391 13.20 25.22 -7.60
CA VAL A 391 13.68 24.09 -6.78
C VAL A 391 13.81 24.50 -5.31
N ASP A 392 14.40 25.66 -5.03
CA ASP A 392 14.55 26.20 -3.67
C ASP A 392 13.20 26.47 -3.01
N GLY A 393 12.25 27.05 -3.77
CA GLY A 393 10.89 27.30 -3.29
C GLY A 393 10.14 26.02 -2.92
N ILE A 394 10.31 24.95 -3.71
CA ILE A 394 9.77 23.63 -3.42
C ILE A 394 10.50 23.01 -2.20
N THR A 395 11.83 23.09 -2.15
CA THR A 395 12.64 22.58 -1.05
C THR A 395 12.26 23.22 0.28
N LYS A 396 12.07 24.53 0.33
CA LYS A 396 11.58 25.25 1.53
C LYS A 396 10.16 24.83 1.89
N GLY A 397 9.33 24.48 0.90
CA GLY A 397 8.01 23.88 1.13
C GLY A 397 8.10 22.48 1.75
N VAL A 398 9.14 21.69 1.43
CA VAL A 398 9.39 20.36 1.98
C VAL A 398 10.08 20.45 3.35
N ASN A 399 11.02 21.36 3.50
CA ASN A 399 11.79 21.61 4.72
C ASN A 399 12.02 23.11 4.90
N ALA A 400 11.20 23.74 5.73
CA ALA A 400 11.28 25.19 5.99
C ALA A 400 12.64 25.61 6.60
N GLY A 401 13.36 24.68 7.27
CA GLY A 401 14.68 24.90 7.83
C GLY A 401 15.84 24.53 6.89
N ALA A 402 15.60 24.44 5.58
CA ALA A 402 16.64 24.05 4.62
C ALA A 402 17.80 25.05 4.62
N THR A 403 19.02 24.53 4.90
CA THR A 403 20.27 25.32 4.86
C THR A 403 20.72 25.57 3.42
N PRO A 404 21.65 26.52 3.18
CA PRO A 404 22.22 26.74 1.85
C PRO A 404 22.79 25.47 1.22
N ASP A 405 23.47 24.62 1.99
CA ASP A 405 24.02 23.35 1.50
C ASP A 405 22.93 22.37 1.10
N MET A 406 21.83 22.27 1.86
CA MET A 406 20.68 21.45 1.50
C MET A 406 20.03 21.95 0.20
N LEU A 407 19.90 23.27 0.01
CA LEU A 407 19.38 23.86 -1.22
C LEU A 407 20.29 23.50 -2.41
N LYS A 408 21.59 23.69 -2.27
CA LYS A 408 22.58 23.32 -3.31
C LYS A 408 22.49 21.85 -3.68
N GLN A 409 22.38 20.98 -2.69
CA GLN A 409 22.26 19.53 -2.91
C GLN A 409 20.96 19.19 -3.67
N ARG A 410 19.81 19.77 -3.28
CA ARG A 410 18.54 19.49 -3.94
C ARG A 410 18.47 20.06 -5.36
N ARG A 411 19.16 21.15 -5.67
CA ARG A 411 19.35 21.63 -7.05
C ARG A 411 20.06 20.59 -7.91
N SER A 412 21.15 20.01 -7.42
CA SER A 412 21.88 18.93 -8.12
C SER A 412 21.00 17.69 -8.34
N PHE A 413 20.19 17.29 -7.35
CA PHE A 413 19.25 16.18 -7.49
C PHE A 413 18.18 16.49 -8.55
N PHE A 414 17.70 17.74 -8.60
CA PHE A 414 16.77 18.15 -9.62
C PHE A 414 17.36 18.12 -11.03
N ASP A 415 18.58 18.60 -11.22
CA ASP A 415 19.25 18.57 -12.53
C ASP A 415 19.40 17.11 -13.01
N THR A 416 19.75 16.19 -12.11
CA THR A 416 19.77 14.75 -12.38
C THR A 416 18.39 14.21 -12.74
N ALA A 417 17.37 14.51 -11.92
CA ALA A 417 16.01 14.05 -12.16
C ALA A 417 15.43 14.62 -13.47
N LYS A 418 15.68 15.88 -13.79
CA LYS A 418 15.27 16.53 -15.04
C LYS A 418 15.88 15.83 -16.27
N ALA A 419 17.14 15.42 -16.18
CA ALA A 419 17.79 14.68 -17.27
C ALA A 419 17.21 13.27 -17.46
N ILE A 420 16.70 12.63 -16.38
CA ILE A 420 16.11 11.30 -16.40
C ILE A 420 14.64 11.33 -16.84
N PHE A 421 13.86 12.28 -16.29
CA PHE A 421 12.42 12.44 -16.55
C PHE A 421 12.17 13.48 -17.66
N LYS A 422 12.90 13.44 -18.74
CA LYS A 422 12.65 14.21 -19.95
C LYS A 422 11.74 13.43 -20.92
N ASP A 423 11.09 14.13 -21.81
CA ASP A 423 10.38 13.50 -22.91
C ASP A 423 11.39 12.72 -23.78
N THR A 424 11.06 11.51 -24.11
CA THR A 424 11.83 10.76 -25.11
C THR A 424 11.55 11.40 -26.46
N GLU A 425 12.58 11.98 -27.08
CA GLU A 425 12.49 12.36 -28.49
C GLU A 425 12.07 11.14 -29.29
N VAL A 426 10.89 11.20 -29.89
CA VAL A 426 10.50 10.23 -30.91
C VAL A 426 11.47 10.44 -32.04
N LYS A 427 12.46 9.56 -32.19
CA LYS A 427 13.28 9.53 -33.42
C LYS A 427 12.32 9.34 -34.57
N LYS A 428 12.22 10.40 -35.39
CA LYS A 428 11.51 10.40 -36.67
C LYS A 428 12.15 9.42 -37.63
#